data_bc7ccc3390a46488117e8d6bcdf23743
#
_entry.id   bc7ccc3390a46488117e8d6bcdf23743
#
_cell.length_a   1.000
_cell.length_b   1.000
_cell.length_c   1.000
_cell.angle_alpha   90.00
_cell.angle_beta   90.00
_cell.angle_gamma   90.00
#
_symmetry.space_group_name_H-M   'P 1'
#
loop_
_entity.id
_entity.type
_entity.pdbx_description
1 polymer ?
#
loop_
_entity_poly.entity_id
_entity_poly.type
_entity_poly.pdbx_seq_one_letter_code
_entity_poly.pdbx_strand_id
1 'polypeptide(L)'
;MPQSPLFRLASRYFYIDWLAGPVPQDVLLFHARYRQEYPARPWEWYWFANITGAGNYVGTVLSTFNELDGWFGEGDDHFYIDGARTPQLVGTGTEDYFCDGWYTLKRHFWPAVCVVKPMPRCRGFRQHSYLRSGASIVDLPSVYAAGTRMTLYRFHLDDPVPFRDGLQVSIERRAWVYTEDPETGKTRTEGDMIYRPDHYSSVAIFYHEGVFEPAGELADFW
;
A
#
# COMPACT_ATOMS: atom_id res chain seq x y z
N MET A 1 -17.65 15.53 20.40
CA MET A 1 -17.05 14.65 19.37
C MET A 1 -17.74 13.30 19.53
N PRO A 2 -18.41 12.74 18.52
CA PRO A 2 -18.94 11.39 18.60
C PRO A 2 -17.78 10.39 18.59
N GLN A 3 -17.71 9.57 19.62
CA GLN A 3 -16.78 8.45 19.67
C GLN A 3 -17.13 7.49 18.54
N SER A 4 -16.17 7.21 17.66
CA SER A 4 -16.32 6.16 16.66
C SER A 4 -16.60 4.83 17.35
N PRO A 5 -17.55 4.01 16.83
CA PRO A 5 -17.83 2.72 17.42
C PRO A 5 -16.58 1.85 17.35
N LEU A 6 -16.05 1.47 18.50
CA LEU A 6 -15.02 0.46 18.61
C LEU A 6 -15.56 -0.85 18.04
N PHE A 7 -15.17 -1.16 16.83
CA PHE A 7 -15.38 -2.49 16.25
C PHE A 7 -14.55 -3.49 17.07
N ARG A 8 -15.16 -4.11 18.07
CA ARG A 8 -14.56 -5.27 18.72
C ARG A 8 -14.58 -6.43 17.73
N LEU A 9 -13.41 -6.76 17.19
CA LEU A 9 -13.27 -7.99 16.43
C LEU A 9 -13.56 -9.16 17.37
N ALA A 10 -14.67 -9.85 17.16
CA ALA A 10 -15.14 -10.90 18.06
C ALA A 10 -14.26 -12.16 18.01
N SER A 11 -13.62 -12.43 16.87
CA SER A 11 -12.73 -13.57 16.68
C SER A 11 -11.81 -13.37 15.48
N ARG A 12 -10.64 -14.06 15.50
CA ARG A 12 -9.70 -14.17 14.39
C ARG A 12 -9.43 -15.63 14.13
N TYR A 13 -9.43 -16.01 12.86
CA TYR A 13 -9.10 -17.37 12.43
C TYR A 13 -7.84 -17.32 11.60
N PHE A 14 -6.89 -18.22 11.87
CA PHE A 14 -5.65 -18.34 11.09
C PHE A 14 -5.18 -19.79 11.13
N TYR A 15 -4.38 -20.17 10.14
CA TYR A 15 -3.67 -21.43 10.07
C TYR A 15 -2.18 -21.17 10.00
N ILE A 16 -1.42 -21.94 10.77
CA ILE A 16 0.04 -21.92 10.72
C ILE A 16 0.49 -23.37 10.58
N ASP A 17 1.05 -23.70 9.44
CA ASP A 17 1.70 -24.99 9.20
C ASP A 17 3.16 -24.89 9.57
N TRP A 18 3.69 -25.89 10.27
CA TRP A 18 5.08 -25.94 10.66
C TRP A 18 5.62 -27.37 10.60
N LEU A 19 6.92 -27.48 10.38
CA LEU A 19 7.64 -28.75 10.39
C LEU A 19 8.69 -28.74 11.50
N ALA A 20 8.68 -29.74 12.35
CA ALA A 20 9.73 -29.94 13.34
C ALA A 20 10.91 -30.64 12.68
N GLY A 21 12.10 -30.08 12.83
CA GLY A 21 13.32 -30.65 12.25
C GLY A 21 14.58 -29.88 12.64
N PRO A 22 15.74 -30.33 12.24
CA PRO A 22 16.97 -29.56 12.44
C PRO A 22 16.89 -28.26 11.64
N VAL A 23 17.21 -27.15 12.31
CA VAL A 23 17.25 -25.83 11.70
C VAL A 23 18.69 -25.54 11.28
N PRO A 24 18.98 -25.20 10.01
CA PRO A 24 20.29 -24.74 9.59
C PRO A 24 20.75 -23.53 10.41
N GLN A 25 22.07 -23.40 10.62
CA GLN A 25 22.62 -22.30 11.43
C GLN A 25 22.49 -20.91 10.74
N ASP A 26 22.38 -20.91 9.42
CA ASP A 26 22.30 -19.75 8.54
C ASP A 26 20.86 -19.42 8.10
N VAL A 27 19.86 -20.00 8.77
CA VAL A 27 18.46 -19.72 8.43
C VAL A 27 18.09 -18.29 8.79
N LEU A 28 17.43 -17.60 7.86
CA LEU A 28 16.85 -16.30 8.10
C LEU A 28 15.49 -16.44 8.81
N LEU A 29 15.23 -15.57 9.75
CA LEU A 29 13.98 -15.54 10.51
C LEU A 29 12.91 -14.71 9.78
N PHE A 30 11.68 -15.22 9.78
CA PHE A 30 10.53 -14.51 9.21
C PHE A 30 10.10 -13.36 10.09
N HIS A 31 9.85 -12.21 9.47
CA HIS A 31 9.33 -11.00 10.11
C HIS A 31 8.17 -10.41 9.31
N ALA A 32 7.21 -9.86 10.06
CA ALA A 32 6.12 -9.07 9.52
C ALA A 32 5.99 -7.80 10.38
N ARG A 33 6.23 -6.65 9.77
CA ARG A 33 6.20 -5.36 10.47
C ARG A 33 5.01 -4.54 10.03
N TYR A 34 4.11 -4.25 10.97
CA TYR A 34 2.98 -3.34 10.78
C TYR A 34 3.41 -1.89 10.96
N ARG A 35 2.86 -1.00 10.14
CA ARG A 35 2.97 0.45 10.27
C ARG A 35 1.67 1.11 9.84
N GLN A 36 1.36 2.27 10.41
CA GLN A 36 0.26 3.12 9.94
C GLN A 36 0.58 4.60 10.09
N GLU A 37 -0.07 5.41 9.24
CA GLU A 37 -0.16 6.86 9.35
C GLU A 37 -1.62 7.27 9.13
N TYR A 38 -2.16 8.06 10.08
CA TYR A 38 -3.59 8.31 10.14
C TYR A 38 -3.92 9.75 10.60
N PRO A 39 -3.98 10.73 9.70
CA PRO A 39 -3.69 10.70 8.27
C PRO A 39 -2.19 10.54 7.97
N ALA A 40 -1.88 10.21 6.73
CA ALA A 40 -0.50 10.18 6.24
C ALA A 40 0.12 11.58 6.32
N ARG A 41 1.41 11.66 6.71
CA ARG A 41 2.10 12.92 6.98
C ARG A 41 2.22 13.77 5.72
N PRO A 42 1.85 15.05 5.75
CA PRO A 42 1.94 15.92 4.59
C PRO A 42 3.39 16.00 4.06
N TRP A 43 3.54 15.97 2.73
CA TRP A 43 4.83 16.18 2.02
C TRP A 43 5.93 15.16 2.33
N GLU A 44 5.60 14.05 3.02
CA GLU A 44 6.50 12.94 3.28
C GLU A 44 6.06 11.69 2.50
N TRP A 45 7.03 10.85 2.14
CA TRP A 45 6.75 9.52 1.62
C TRP A 45 6.25 8.61 2.74
N TYR A 46 5.44 7.63 2.41
CA TYR A 46 5.06 6.61 3.35
C TYR A 46 6.11 5.49 3.36
N TRP A 47 6.69 5.21 4.52
CA TRP A 47 7.73 4.20 4.67
C TRP A 47 7.13 2.86 5.06
N PHE A 48 7.31 1.84 4.22
CA PHE A 48 6.93 0.47 4.55
C PHE A 48 7.90 -0.16 5.53
N ALA A 49 9.20 0.05 5.33
CA ALA A 49 10.26 -0.55 6.12
C ALA A 49 11.50 0.33 6.22
N ASN A 50 12.17 0.22 7.37
CA ASN A 50 13.53 0.66 7.60
C ASN A 50 14.20 -0.43 8.44
N ILE A 51 15.07 -1.21 7.81
CA ILE A 51 15.66 -2.44 8.34
C ILE A 51 17.19 -2.27 8.31
N THR A 52 17.87 -2.66 9.38
CA THR A 52 19.33 -2.74 9.47
C THR A 52 19.75 -4.20 9.55
N GLY A 53 20.94 -4.55 9.04
CA GLY A 53 21.43 -5.92 8.95
C GLY A 53 21.06 -6.59 7.65
N ALA A 54 21.29 -7.92 7.55
CA ALA A 54 21.14 -8.68 6.32
C ALA A 54 19.80 -9.44 6.23
N GLY A 55 19.26 -9.54 5.03
CA GLY A 55 18.01 -10.24 4.82
C GLY A 55 17.49 -10.21 3.39
N ASN A 56 16.21 -10.58 3.26
CA ASN A 56 15.47 -10.56 2.00
C ASN A 56 14.08 -10.00 2.22
N TYR A 57 13.74 -8.94 1.52
CA TYR A 57 12.38 -8.40 1.50
C TYR A 57 11.51 -9.22 0.55
N VAL A 58 10.38 -9.72 1.06
CA VAL A 58 9.55 -10.69 0.33
C VAL A 58 8.11 -10.25 0.13
N GLY A 59 7.71 -9.09 0.63
CA GLY A 59 6.37 -8.61 0.32
C GLY A 59 5.88 -7.39 1.08
N THR A 60 4.83 -6.82 0.53
CA THR A 60 4.11 -5.67 1.08
C THR A 60 2.61 -5.95 1.03
N VAL A 61 1.93 -5.65 2.13
CA VAL A 61 0.48 -5.43 2.14
C VAL A 61 0.24 -3.95 2.45
N LEU A 62 -0.57 -3.29 1.64
CA LEU A 62 -0.94 -1.88 1.84
C LEU A 62 -2.46 -1.78 1.93
N SER A 63 -2.94 -1.12 2.98
CA SER A 63 -4.34 -0.72 3.09
C SER A 63 -4.45 0.80 3.10
N THR A 64 -5.39 1.33 2.33
CA THR A 64 -5.64 2.76 2.21
C THR A 64 -7.09 3.09 2.54
N PHE A 65 -7.30 4.32 2.99
CA PHE A 65 -8.62 4.94 3.11
C PHE A 65 -8.56 6.32 2.49
N ASN A 66 -9.39 6.55 1.48
CA ASN A 66 -9.41 7.81 0.75
C ASN A 66 -10.16 8.89 1.54
N GLU A 67 -9.50 9.99 1.87
CA GLU A 67 -10.13 11.15 2.51
C GLU A 67 -10.80 12.09 1.51
N LEU A 68 -10.35 12.08 0.26
CA LEU A 68 -10.82 12.98 -0.78
C LEU A 68 -11.25 12.20 -2.02
N ASP A 69 -12.15 12.79 -2.81
CA ASP A 69 -12.43 12.30 -4.15
C ASP A 69 -11.20 12.44 -5.04
N GLY A 70 -10.96 11.44 -5.88
CA GLY A 70 -9.82 11.35 -6.77
C GLY A 70 -9.08 10.03 -6.66
N TRP A 71 -7.93 9.94 -7.31
CA TRP A 71 -7.10 8.74 -7.35
C TRP A 71 -5.85 8.91 -6.48
N PHE A 72 -5.56 7.94 -5.64
CA PHE A 72 -4.48 8.01 -4.65
C PHE A 72 -3.15 7.38 -5.11
N GLY A 73 -3.15 6.61 -6.18
CA GLY A 73 -2.14 5.59 -6.44
C GLY A 73 -1.11 5.91 -7.53
N GLU A 74 -0.75 7.19 -7.74
CA GLU A 74 0.29 7.60 -8.70
C GLU A 74 1.71 7.60 -8.11
N GLY A 75 1.86 7.31 -6.82
CA GLY A 75 3.15 7.39 -6.15
C GLY A 75 4.05 6.20 -6.45
N ASP A 76 5.30 6.48 -6.78
CA ASP A 76 6.33 5.50 -7.10
C ASP A 76 6.83 4.79 -5.84
N ASP A 77 7.13 3.51 -5.96
CA ASP A 77 7.84 2.76 -4.94
C ASP A 77 9.36 2.93 -5.05
N HIS A 78 10.03 2.98 -3.89
CA HIS A 78 11.47 3.19 -3.82
C HIS A 78 12.12 2.19 -2.86
N PHE A 79 13.19 1.54 -3.33
CA PHE A 79 14.01 0.66 -2.51
C PHE A 79 15.45 1.20 -2.43
N TYR A 80 15.87 1.51 -1.21
CA TYR A 80 17.24 1.94 -0.89
C TYR A 80 17.95 0.78 -0.21
N ILE A 81 18.89 0.15 -0.92
CA ILE A 81 19.58 -1.06 -0.48
C ILE A 81 20.96 -0.68 0.01
N ASP A 82 21.36 -1.23 1.17
CA ASP A 82 22.72 -1.15 1.72
C ASP A 82 23.25 0.30 1.86
N GLY A 83 22.40 1.19 2.37
CA GLY A 83 22.77 2.60 2.64
C GLY A 83 22.88 3.47 1.39
N ALA A 84 22.38 3.03 0.25
CA ALA A 84 22.35 3.83 -0.97
C ALA A 84 21.62 5.16 -0.76
N ARG A 85 22.19 6.26 -1.24
CA ARG A 85 21.60 7.60 -1.12
C ARG A 85 20.48 7.86 -2.12
N THR A 86 20.45 7.12 -3.21
CA THR A 86 19.41 7.12 -4.24
C THR A 86 18.79 5.74 -4.32
N PRO A 87 17.48 5.63 -4.59
CA PRO A 87 16.84 4.32 -4.69
C PRO A 87 17.43 3.53 -5.86
N GLN A 88 17.65 2.25 -5.64
CA GLN A 88 18.19 1.34 -6.65
C GLN A 88 17.09 0.63 -7.43
N LEU A 89 15.90 0.53 -6.85
CA LEU A 89 14.69 0.13 -7.55
C LEU A 89 13.68 1.27 -7.38
N VAL A 90 13.07 1.65 -8.50
CA VAL A 90 12.06 2.71 -8.57
C VAL A 90 10.93 2.20 -9.44
N GLY A 91 9.72 2.26 -8.92
CA GLY A 91 8.51 1.95 -9.67
C GLY A 91 7.97 3.11 -10.49
N THR A 92 6.73 2.98 -10.92
CA THR A 92 6.04 3.98 -11.76
C THR A 92 4.66 4.35 -11.23
N GLY A 93 4.22 3.74 -10.14
CA GLY A 93 2.94 4.00 -9.50
C GLY A 93 2.59 2.94 -8.47
N THR A 94 1.74 3.29 -7.54
CA THR A 94 1.27 2.36 -6.50
C THR A 94 0.54 1.17 -7.11
N GLU A 95 -0.33 1.40 -8.09
CA GLU A 95 -1.03 0.31 -8.78
C GLU A 95 -0.06 -0.61 -9.53
N ASP A 96 0.98 -0.06 -10.14
CA ASP A 96 1.99 -0.82 -10.87
C ASP A 96 2.82 -1.68 -9.93
N TYR A 97 3.19 -1.12 -8.76
CA TYR A 97 3.88 -1.90 -7.73
C TYR A 97 3.07 -3.12 -7.31
N PHE A 98 1.76 -2.99 -7.15
CA PHE A 98 0.90 -4.11 -6.79
C PHE A 98 0.44 -4.97 -7.97
N CYS A 99 1.11 -4.85 -9.14
CA CYS A 99 0.87 -5.61 -10.35
C CYS A 99 -0.53 -5.39 -10.96
N ASP A 100 -1.12 -4.25 -10.69
CA ASP A 100 -2.25 -3.69 -11.39
C ASP A 100 -1.75 -2.54 -12.26
N GLY A 101 -2.30 -2.32 -13.38
CA GLY A 101 -1.95 -1.18 -14.20
C GLY A 101 -3.22 -0.52 -14.74
N TRP A 102 -3.15 0.77 -15.05
CA TRP A 102 -4.26 1.48 -15.66
C TRP A 102 -5.56 1.35 -14.86
N TYR A 103 -5.45 1.49 -13.53
CA TYR A 103 -6.57 1.41 -12.59
C TYR A 103 -7.37 0.09 -12.66
N THR A 104 -6.76 -1.00 -13.13
CA THR A 104 -7.44 -2.28 -13.37
C THR A 104 -8.72 -2.14 -14.20
N LEU A 105 -8.69 -1.26 -15.19
CA LEU A 105 -9.80 -1.11 -16.11
C LEU A 105 -9.90 -2.36 -16.98
N LYS A 106 -10.95 -3.14 -16.83
CA LYS A 106 -11.29 -4.13 -17.86
C LYS A 106 -11.36 -3.43 -19.22
N ARG A 107 -10.51 -3.89 -20.15
CA ARG A 107 -10.63 -3.61 -21.57
C ARG A 107 -12.10 -3.59 -21.95
N HIS A 108 -12.68 -2.46 -22.12
CA HIS A 108 -13.72 -2.13 -23.08
C HIS A 108 -14.21 -0.71 -22.80
N PHE A 109 -13.85 0.14 -23.73
CA PHE A 109 -14.32 1.50 -23.86
C PHE A 109 -13.66 2.57 -22.96
N TRP A 110 -12.66 3.18 -23.54
CA TRP A 110 -12.40 4.58 -23.36
C TRP A 110 -13.64 5.35 -23.83
N PRO A 111 -14.40 5.96 -22.95
CA PRO A 111 -14.77 7.33 -23.13
C PRO A 111 -14.37 8.14 -21.90
N ALA A 112 -13.85 9.33 -22.12
CA ALA A 112 -13.61 10.38 -21.17
C ALA A 112 -14.80 10.71 -20.20
N VAL A 113 -15.84 9.90 -20.22
CA VAL A 113 -17.11 10.04 -19.49
C VAL A 113 -17.11 9.37 -18.14
N CYS A 114 -16.20 8.43 -17.86
CA CYS A 114 -16.13 7.78 -16.54
C CYS A 114 -15.53 8.69 -15.45
N VAL A 115 -14.86 9.76 -15.83
CA VAL A 115 -14.21 10.72 -14.93
C VAL A 115 -15.21 11.72 -14.32
N VAL A 116 -16.39 11.88 -14.90
CA VAL A 116 -17.27 13.04 -14.65
C VAL A 116 -18.52 12.75 -13.84
N LYS A 117 -18.92 11.52 -13.63
CA LYS A 117 -20.04 11.14 -12.72
C LYS A 117 -19.85 9.72 -12.20
N PRO A 118 -20.23 9.42 -10.94
CA PRO A 118 -20.31 8.06 -10.47
C PRO A 118 -21.38 7.31 -11.25
N MET A 119 -21.01 6.76 -12.40
CA MET A 119 -21.92 5.91 -13.15
C MET A 119 -21.87 4.48 -12.57
N PRO A 120 -23.02 3.83 -12.36
CA PRO A 120 -23.12 2.46 -11.85
C PRO A 120 -22.39 1.43 -12.70
N ARG A 121 -21.88 1.80 -13.89
CA ARG A 121 -21.21 0.92 -14.85
C ARG A 121 -19.70 1.11 -14.98
N CYS A 122 -19.14 2.19 -14.45
CA CYS A 122 -17.70 2.35 -14.34
C CYS A 122 -17.23 1.58 -13.10
N ARG A 123 -17.19 0.27 -13.21
CA ARG A 123 -16.57 -0.58 -12.20
C ARG A 123 -15.07 -0.51 -12.43
N GLY A 124 -14.43 0.44 -11.78
CA GLY A 124 -12.99 0.45 -11.57
C GLY A 124 -12.53 -0.81 -10.86
N PHE A 125 -11.39 -0.77 -10.25
CA PHE A 125 -10.75 -1.83 -9.49
C PHE A 125 -11.72 -2.95 -9.08
N ARG A 126 -11.42 -4.18 -9.47
CA ARG A 126 -12.14 -5.35 -8.98
C ARG A 126 -11.31 -6.02 -7.93
N GLN A 127 -11.96 -6.35 -6.83
CA GLN A 127 -11.38 -7.29 -5.88
C GLN A 127 -10.91 -8.54 -6.60
N HIS A 128 -9.64 -8.88 -6.43
CA HIS A 128 -9.04 -10.07 -6.99
C HIS A 128 -7.91 -10.55 -6.08
N SER A 129 -7.59 -11.83 -6.17
CA SER A 129 -6.54 -12.44 -5.37
C SER A 129 -5.80 -13.46 -6.21
N TYR A 130 -4.58 -13.11 -6.60
CA TYR A 130 -3.64 -14.01 -7.25
C TYR A 130 -2.59 -14.48 -6.24
N LEU A 131 -1.81 -15.48 -6.61
CA LEU A 131 -0.82 -16.07 -5.71
C LEU A 131 0.24 -15.06 -5.23
N ARG A 132 0.64 -14.12 -6.09
CA ARG A 132 1.74 -13.18 -5.82
C ARG A 132 1.29 -11.74 -5.61
N SER A 133 0.11 -11.38 -6.07
CA SER A 133 -0.42 -10.02 -5.96
C SER A 133 -1.93 -10.01 -5.98
N GLY A 134 -2.52 -8.91 -5.52
CA GLY A 134 -3.95 -8.72 -5.61
C GLY A 134 -4.47 -7.49 -4.88
N ALA A 135 -5.76 -7.24 -5.10
CA ALA A 135 -6.57 -6.29 -4.38
C ALA A 135 -7.63 -7.05 -3.59
N SER A 136 -7.30 -7.40 -2.35
CA SER A 136 -8.14 -8.28 -1.51
C SER A 136 -9.37 -7.59 -0.93
N ILE A 137 -9.31 -6.27 -0.78
CA ILE A 137 -10.43 -5.42 -0.38
C ILE A 137 -10.49 -4.25 -1.37
N VAL A 138 -11.65 -4.02 -1.92
CA VAL A 138 -11.98 -2.84 -2.73
C VAL A 138 -13.42 -2.48 -2.42
N ASP A 139 -13.61 -1.45 -1.62
CA ASP A 139 -14.95 -0.96 -1.29
C ASP A 139 -15.55 -0.23 -2.50
N LEU A 140 -16.84 -0.43 -2.67
CA LEU A 140 -17.62 0.29 -3.69
C LEU A 140 -18.28 1.53 -3.05
N PRO A 141 -18.60 2.57 -3.83
CA PRO A 141 -18.94 2.48 -5.26
C PRO A 141 -17.81 2.77 -6.24
N SER A 142 -16.72 3.38 -5.80
CA SER A 142 -15.65 3.77 -6.73
C SER A 142 -14.32 3.94 -5.99
N VAL A 143 -13.23 3.46 -6.58
CA VAL A 143 -11.87 3.70 -6.09
C VAL A 143 -11.49 5.19 -6.07
N TYR A 144 -12.28 6.02 -6.72
CA TYR A 144 -12.09 7.48 -6.79
C TYR A 144 -12.93 8.25 -5.77
N ALA A 145 -13.74 7.59 -4.97
CA ALA A 145 -14.60 8.26 -4.01
C ALA A 145 -13.93 8.39 -2.64
N ALA A 146 -14.14 9.50 -1.98
CA ALA A 146 -13.85 9.65 -0.56
C ALA A 146 -14.55 8.54 0.24
N GLY A 147 -13.91 8.04 1.30
CA GLY A 147 -14.41 6.94 2.10
C GLY A 147 -14.11 5.54 1.55
N THR A 148 -13.55 5.43 0.34
CA THR A 148 -13.18 4.13 -0.23
C THR A 148 -12.00 3.52 0.51
N ARG A 149 -12.09 2.23 0.80
CA ARG A 149 -11.01 1.42 1.38
C ARG A 149 -10.49 0.45 0.34
N MET A 150 -9.16 0.31 0.32
CA MET A 150 -8.50 -0.67 -0.51
C MET A 150 -7.44 -1.42 0.30
N THR A 151 -7.27 -2.70 0.00
CA THR A 151 -6.15 -3.49 0.51
C THR A 151 -5.51 -4.22 -0.65
N LEU A 152 -4.26 -3.87 -0.90
CA LEU A 152 -3.41 -4.36 -1.96
C LEU A 152 -2.29 -5.20 -1.37
N TYR A 153 -1.81 -6.20 -2.10
CA TYR A 153 -0.64 -6.97 -1.68
C TYR A 153 0.22 -7.40 -2.86
N ARG A 154 1.52 -7.49 -2.61
CA ARG A 154 2.51 -8.08 -3.51
C ARG A 154 3.51 -8.91 -2.71
N PHE A 155 3.78 -10.12 -3.19
CA PHE A 155 4.81 -11.01 -2.65
C PHE A 155 5.93 -11.22 -3.67
N HIS A 156 7.16 -10.95 -3.25
CA HIS A 156 8.40 -11.10 -4.01
C HIS A 156 9.04 -12.48 -3.73
N LEU A 157 8.26 -13.55 -3.73
CA LEU A 157 8.76 -14.87 -3.31
C LEU A 157 9.68 -15.52 -4.33
N ASP A 158 9.47 -15.23 -5.63
CA ASP A 158 10.30 -15.77 -6.70
C ASP A 158 11.51 -14.88 -6.99
N ASP A 159 11.43 -13.60 -6.59
CA ASP A 159 12.47 -12.58 -6.80
C ASP A 159 12.53 -11.64 -5.59
N PRO A 160 13.00 -12.14 -4.44
CA PRO A 160 13.12 -11.31 -3.23
C PRO A 160 14.18 -10.22 -3.41
N VAL A 161 14.01 -9.10 -2.72
CA VAL A 161 15.00 -8.02 -2.72
C VAL A 161 16.03 -8.27 -1.62
N PRO A 162 17.27 -8.71 -1.95
CA PRO A 162 18.28 -8.99 -0.96
C PRO A 162 18.95 -7.71 -0.47
N PHE A 163 19.37 -7.71 0.80
CA PHE A 163 20.18 -6.65 1.40
C PHE A 163 21.16 -7.24 2.41
N ARG A 164 22.30 -6.56 2.63
CA ARG A 164 23.39 -6.99 3.53
C ARG A 164 23.56 -6.09 4.74
N ASP A 165 23.46 -4.79 4.54
CA ASP A 165 23.67 -3.78 5.58
C ASP A 165 22.36 -3.10 6.00
N GLY A 166 21.35 -3.14 5.16
CA GLY A 166 20.04 -2.63 5.45
C GLY A 166 19.18 -2.36 4.21
N LEU A 167 17.91 -2.11 4.48
CA LEU A 167 16.93 -1.81 3.46
C LEU A 167 15.94 -0.74 3.94
N GLN A 168 15.71 0.26 3.13
CA GLN A 168 14.59 1.19 3.29
C GLN A 168 13.64 1.06 2.11
N VAL A 169 12.34 0.93 2.40
CA VAL A 169 11.31 0.82 1.38
C VAL A 169 10.24 1.86 1.64
N SER A 170 9.94 2.66 0.64
CA SER A 170 8.91 3.70 0.71
C SER A 170 8.03 3.71 -0.51
N ILE A 171 6.93 4.44 -0.42
CA ILE A 171 6.05 4.77 -1.53
C ILE A 171 5.70 6.25 -1.46
N GLU A 172 5.71 6.91 -2.61
CA GLU A 172 5.19 8.26 -2.72
C GLU A 172 3.67 8.26 -2.53
N ARG A 173 3.13 9.40 -2.12
CA ARG A 173 1.68 9.59 -1.99
C ARG A 173 1.15 10.55 -3.05
N ARG A 174 1.73 10.47 -4.24
CA ARG A 174 1.31 11.27 -5.39
C ARG A 174 -0.03 10.79 -5.90
N ALA A 175 -0.88 11.71 -6.20
CA ALA A 175 -2.29 11.43 -6.42
C ALA A 175 -3.00 12.58 -7.12
N TRP A 176 -4.22 12.34 -7.59
CA TRP A 176 -5.10 13.36 -8.11
C TRP A 176 -6.26 13.63 -7.16
N VAL A 177 -6.76 14.87 -7.19
CA VAL A 177 -8.00 15.26 -6.50
C VAL A 177 -9.01 15.72 -7.53
N TYR A 178 -10.24 15.28 -7.36
CA TYR A 178 -11.37 15.75 -8.14
C TYR A 178 -12.14 16.79 -7.34
N THR A 179 -12.37 17.93 -7.96
CA THR A 179 -13.17 19.01 -7.38
C THR A 179 -14.32 19.36 -8.31
N GLU A 180 -15.36 19.92 -7.75
CA GLU A 180 -16.48 20.47 -8.54
C GLU A 180 -16.23 21.95 -8.81
N ASP A 181 -16.31 22.32 -10.08
CA ASP A 181 -16.22 23.71 -10.49
C ASP A 181 -17.47 24.46 -9.96
N PRO A 182 -17.31 25.49 -9.11
CA PRO A 182 -18.43 26.16 -8.45
C PRO A 182 -19.36 26.93 -9.40
N GLU A 183 -18.87 27.30 -10.59
CA GLU A 183 -19.65 28.06 -11.56
C GLU A 183 -20.42 27.15 -12.52
N THR A 184 -19.83 26.04 -12.90
CA THR A 184 -20.38 25.16 -13.93
C THR A 184 -20.91 23.83 -13.40
N GLY A 185 -20.62 23.50 -12.14
CA GLY A 185 -20.97 22.21 -11.52
C GLY A 185 -20.28 21.00 -12.19
N LYS A 186 -19.21 21.24 -12.98
CA LYS A 186 -18.47 20.18 -13.65
C LYS A 186 -17.32 19.72 -12.78
N THR A 187 -17.15 18.43 -12.70
CA THR A 187 -15.97 17.83 -12.06
C THR A 187 -14.73 18.15 -12.89
N ARG A 188 -13.70 18.63 -12.23
CA ARG A 188 -12.37 18.85 -12.80
C ARG A 188 -11.33 18.14 -11.97
N THR A 189 -10.20 17.78 -12.57
CA THR A 189 -9.04 17.33 -11.85
C THR A 189 -8.30 18.55 -11.33
N GLU A 190 -8.16 18.68 -10.02
CA GLU A 190 -7.27 19.66 -9.41
C GLU A 190 -6.04 18.97 -8.87
N GLY A 191 -4.89 19.60 -9.13
CA GLY A 191 -3.63 19.12 -8.62
C GLY A 191 -3.21 17.82 -9.28
N ASP A 192 -2.53 17.95 -10.37
CA ASP A 192 -1.71 16.87 -10.89
C ASP A 192 -0.60 16.57 -9.89
N MET A 193 -0.56 15.31 -9.41
CA MET A 193 0.49 14.80 -8.56
C MET A 193 0.65 15.52 -7.20
N ILE A 194 -0.43 15.72 -6.49
CA ILE A 194 -0.43 16.29 -5.13
C ILE A 194 -0.27 15.20 -4.06
N TYR A 195 0.17 15.60 -2.87
CA TYR A 195 0.19 14.73 -1.68
C TYR A 195 -1.16 14.82 -0.94
N ARG A 196 -1.89 13.72 -0.89
CA ARG A 196 -3.20 13.63 -0.26
C ARG A 196 -3.10 13.23 1.22
N PRO A 197 -4.07 13.65 2.05
CA PRO A 197 -4.13 13.26 3.46
C PRO A 197 -4.79 11.89 3.69
N ASP A 198 -4.71 10.99 2.73
CA ASP A 198 -5.30 9.66 2.84
C ASP A 198 -4.65 8.87 3.99
N HIS A 199 -5.36 7.88 4.51
CA HIS A 199 -4.82 7.03 5.56
C HIS A 199 -4.14 5.81 4.96
N TYR A 200 -2.97 5.48 5.50
CA TYR A 200 -2.17 4.35 5.06
C TYR A 200 -1.87 3.43 6.24
N SER A 201 -2.05 2.14 6.03
CA SER A 201 -1.51 1.12 6.92
C SER A 201 -0.88 0.00 6.10
N SER A 202 0.19 -0.58 6.58
CA SER A 202 0.93 -1.58 5.82
C SER A 202 1.52 -2.68 6.69
N VAL A 203 1.84 -3.80 6.03
CA VAL A 203 2.70 -4.84 6.57
C VAL A 203 3.84 -5.06 5.60
N ALA A 204 5.07 -4.79 6.06
CA ALA A 204 6.29 -5.17 5.39
C ALA A 204 6.67 -6.60 5.82
N ILE A 205 6.98 -7.47 4.86
CA ILE A 205 7.27 -8.88 5.08
C ILE A 205 8.69 -9.16 4.58
N PHE A 206 9.53 -9.71 5.46
CA PHE A 206 10.93 -9.99 5.16
C PHE A 206 11.50 -11.14 5.98
N TYR A 207 12.59 -11.70 5.51
CA TYR A 207 13.45 -12.59 6.26
C TYR A 207 14.72 -11.85 6.69
N HIS A 208 15.20 -12.09 7.91
CA HIS A 208 16.33 -11.38 8.52
C HIS A 208 17.24 -12.33 9.28
N GLU A 209 18.53 -12.02 9.34
CA GLU A 209 19.56 -12.86 9.99
C GLU A 209 19.41 -12.99 11.52
N GLY A 210 18.68 -12.10 12.15
CA GLY A 210 18.45 -12.11 13.59
C GLY A 210 17.04 -11.70 13.97
N VAL A 211 16.75 -11.72 15.26
CA VAL A 211 15.49 -11.15 15.78
C VAL A 211 15.52 -9.63 15.59
N PHE A 212 14.65 -9.13 14.76
CA PHE A 212 14.52 -7.70 14.52
C PHE A 212 13.62 -7.09 15.59
N GLU A 213 14.21 -6.32 16.49
CA GLU A 213 13.47 -5.54 17.47
C GLU A 213 13.16 -4.17 16.85
N PRO A 214 11.88 -3.82 16.64
CA PRO A 214 11.54 -2.50 16.13
C PRO A 214 11.97 -1.44 17.14
N ALA A 215 12.81 -0.52 16.72
CA ALA A 215 13.19 0.63 17.55
C ALA A 215 11.95 1.49 17.82
N GLY A 216 11.33 1.32 19.00
CA GLY A 216 10.45 2.31 19.64
C GLY A 216 9.15 2.74 18.97
N GLU A 217 8.89 2.38 17.73
CA GLU A 217 7.76 2.93 16.95
C GLU A 217 6.37 2.31 17.23
N LEU A 218 6.29 1.27 18.02
CA LEU A 218 4.99 0.69 18.44
C LEU A 218 4.37 1.40 19.64
N ALA A 219 5.11 2.28 20.32
CA ALA A 219 4.63 2.97 21.52
C ALA A 219 3.64 4.11 21.23
N ASP A 220 3.57 4.60 19.99
CA ASP A 220 2.74 5.75 19.61
C ASP A 220 1.35 5.37 19.04
N PHE A 221 0.94 4.12 19.17
CA PHE A 221 -0.29 3.60 18.54
C PHE A 221 -1.45 3.32 19.49
N TRP A 222 -1.38 3.78 20.76
CA TRP A 222 -2.48 3.58 21.75
C TRP A 222 -2.99 4.89 22.34
#